data_8e08edb02eddf4ab2a4ade8f4b73fc18
#
_entry.id   8e08edb02eddf4ab2a4ade8f4b73fc18
#
_cell.length_a   1.000
_cell.length_b   1.000
_cell.length_c   1.000
_cell.angle_alpha   90.00
_cell.angle_beta   90.00
_cell.angle_gamma   90.00
#
_symmetry.space_group_name_H-M   'P 1'
#
loop_
_entity.id
_entity.type
_entity.pdbx_description
1 polymer ?
#
loop_
_entity_poly.entity_id
_entity_poly.type
_entity_poly.pdbx_seq_one_letter_code
_entity_poly.pdbx_strand_id
1 'polypeptide(L)'
;MMQDIFKHAEQEAPRECCGLVIEDNDNEKYIPLENLSTEKDEFEMDGETFVRYLLKSKIKYVVHSHYDEDCSPSEQDIIQCREVGIPYLIVSYPDKEYTILQP
;
A
#
# COMPACT_ATOMS: atom_id res chain seq x y z
N MET A 1 -0.35 -13.76 -2.83
CA MET A 1 -0.29 -12.30 -2.85
C MET A 1 -0.24 -11.68 -1.45
N MET A 2 -1.17 -12.02 -0.57
CA MET A 2 -1.15 -11.44 0.79
C MET A 2 0.11 -11.79 1.56
N GLN A 3 0.65 -12.99 1.36
CA GLN A 3 1.90 -13.39 2.00
C GLN A 3 3.07 -12.48 1.61
N ASP A 4 3.12 -12.07 0.34
CA ASP A 4 4.16 -11.16 -0.15
C ASP A 4 4.04 -9.79 0.49
N ILE A 5 2.80 -9.31 0.67
CA ILE A 5 2.56 -8.02 1.30
C ILE A 5 2.99 -8.05 2.76
N PHE A 6 2.60 -9.09 3.52
CA PHE A 6 3.01 -9.20 4.92
C PHE A 6 4.51 -9.38 5.07
N LYS A 7 5.15 -10.10 4.15
CA LYS A 7 6.60 -10.23 4.15
C LYS A 7 7.28 -8.88 3.94
N HIS A 8 6.76 -8.08 3.02
CA HIS A 8 7.27 -6.73 2.78
C HIS A 8 7.09 -5.84 4.01
N ALA A 9 5.92 -5.94 4.67
CA ALA A 9 5.66 -5.19 5.91
C ALA A 9 6.67 -5.57 7.00
N GLU A 10 6.98 -6.86 7.12
CA GLU A 10 7.99 -7.33 8.07
C GLU A 10 9.37 -6.76 7.76
N GLN A 11 9.76 -6.77 6.48
CA GLN A 11 11.07 -6.28 6.05
C GLN A 11 11.24 -4.80 6.31
N GLU A 12 10.17 -4.01 6.17
CA GLU A 12 10.23 -2.55 6.35
C GLU A 12 10.00 -2.10 7.78
N ALA A 13 9.46 -2.96 8.64
CA ALA A 13 9.17 -2.60 10.02
C ALA A 13 10.40 -2.02 10.71
N PRO A 14 10.30 -0.98 11.53
CA PRO A 14 9.07 -0.33 12.03
C PRO A 14 8.47 0.73 11.09
N ARG A 15 9.03 0.93 9.91
CA ARG A 15 8.48 1.85 8.93
C ARG A 15 7.31 1.21 8.21
N GLU A 16 6.44 2.04 7.65
CA GLU A 16 5.38 1.56 6.79
C GLU A 16 5.98 1.05 5.46
N CYS A 17 5.54 -0.12 5.02
CA CYS A 17 5.84 -0.54 3.66
C CYS A 17 4.78 0.06 2.73
N CYS A 18 5.10 0.13 1.45
CA CYS A 18 4.12 0.53 0.45
C CYS A 18 4.35 -0.22 -0.85
N GLY A 19 3.31 -0.29 -1.66
CA GLY A 19 3.36 -0.96 -2.93
C GLY A 19 2.03 -0.86 -3.65
N LEU A 20 1.94 -1.59 -4.74
CA LEU A 20 0.75 -1.61 -5.59
C LEU A 20 0.33 -3.05 -5.85
N VAL A 21 -0.97 -3.29 -5.87
CA VAL A 21 -1.50 -4.52 -6.46
C VAL A 21 -1.99 -4.15 -7.85
N ILE A 22 -1.37 -4.74 -8.87
CA ILE A 22 -1.76 -4.51 -10.25
C ILE A 22 -2.42 -5.74 -10.82
N GLU A 23 -3.27 -5.53 -11.80
CA GLU A 23 -3.91 -6.60 -12.55
C GLU A 23 -3.38 -6.57 -13.97
N ASP A 24 -2.85 -7.71 -14.43
CA ASP A 24 -2.26 -7.85 -15.74
C ASP A 24 -2.69 -9.20 -16.32
N ASN A 25 -3.43 -9.20 -17.43
CA ASN A 25 -3.94 -10.42 -18.07
C ASN A 25 -4.68 -11.34 -17.10
N ASP A 26 -5.57 -10.75 -16.27
CA ASP A 26 -6.37 -11.46 -15.26
C ASP A 26 -5.56 -12.02 -14.08
N ASN A 27 -4.28 -11.68 -14.00
CA ASN A 27 -3.44 -12.05 -12.86
C ASN A 27 -3.19 -10.83 -11.98
N GLU A 28 -3.31 -11.03 -10.67
CA GLU A 28 -2.98 -10.00 -9.70
C GLU A 28 -1.55 -10.19 -9.24
N LYS A 29 -0.83 -9.07 -9.08
CA LYS A 29 0.57 -9.09 -8.71
C LYS A 29 0.86 -7.95 -7.75
N TYR A 30 1.57 -8.25 -6.66
CA TYR A 30 2.05 -7.22 -5.75
C TYR A 30 3.39 -6.68 -6.20
N ILE A 31 3.48 -5.37 -6.30
CA ILE A 31 4.72 -4.66 -6.65
C ILE A 31 5.16 -3.91 -5.41
N PRO A 32 6.19 -4.39 -4.70
CA PRO A 32 6.73 -3.66 -3.57
C PRO A 32 7.47 -2.41 -4.07
N LEU A 33 7.24 -1.30 -3.40
CA LEU A 33 7.89 -0.03 -3.73
C LEU A 33 8.63 0.50 -2.53
N GLU A 34 9.59 1.39 -2.79
CA GLU A 34 10.32 2.06 -1.73
C GLU A 34 9.44 3.11 -1.09
N ASN A 35 9.46 3.18 0.23
CA ASN A 35 8.81 4.26 0.97
C ASN A 35 9.80 5.41 1.10
N LEU A 36 9.55 6.50 0.37
CA LEU A 36 10.43 7.66 0.34
C LEU A 36 10.21 8.62 1.50
N SER A 37 9.16 8.42 2.30
CA SER A 37 8.89 9.28 3.44
C SER A 37 9.94 9.09 4.53
N THR A 38 10.29 10.19 5.19
CA THR A 38 11.15 10.15 6.37
C THR A 38 10.34 10.03 7.66
N GLU A 39 9.02 10.12 7.58
CA GLU A 39 8.14 10.04 8.74
C GLU A 39 7.74 8.59 9.00
N LYS A 40 7.69 8.24 10.28
CA LYS A 40 7.44 6.85 10.70
C LYS A 40 6.04 6.37 10.32
N ASP A 41 5.04 7.24 10.43
CA ASP A 41 3.63 6.87 10.27
C ASP A 41 3.08 7.29 8.90
N GLU A 42 3.94 7.46 7.92
CA GLU A 42 3.56 7.89 6.58
C GLU A 42 4.26 7.07 5.52
N PHE A 43 3.72 7.10 4.33
CA PHE A 43 4.41 6.55 3.18
C PHE A 43 4.34 7.53 2.01
N GLU A 44 5.35 7.47 1.16
CA GLU A 44 5.40 8.26 -0.06
C GLU A 44 6.01 7.40 -1.15
N MET A 45 5.30 7.27 -2.26
CA MET A 45 5.79 6.53 -3.42
C MET A 45 6.42 7.50 -4.41
N ASP A 46 7.39 7.00 -5.18
CA ASP A 46 7.93 7.76 -6.30
C ASP A 46 6.82 8.01 -7.32
N GLY A 47 6.52 9.29 -7.57
CA GLY A 47 5.42 9.69 -8.44
C GLY A 47 5.59 9.20 -9.86
N GLU A 48 6.82 9.20 -10.37
CA GLU A 48 7.10 8.72 -11.72
C GLU A 48 6.81 7.23 -11.85
N THR A 49 7.21 6.45 -10.87
CA THR A 49 6.94 5.01 -10.84
C THR A 49 5.44 4.75 -10.78
N PHE A 50 4.72 5.47 -9.94
CA PHE A 50 3.27 5.34 -9.82
C PHE A 50 2.58 5.63 -11.15
N VAL A 51 2.94 6.71 -11.81
CA VAL A 51 2.35 7.07 -13.11
C VAL A 51 2.65 6.01 -14.16
N ARG A 52 3.86 5.46 -14.13
CA ARG A 52 4.24 4.40 -15.08
C ARG A 52 3.32 3.19 -14.96
N TYR A 53 3.04 2.73 -13.75
CA TYR A 53 2.11 1.62 -13.55
C TYR A 53 0.68 1.99 -13.88
N LEU A 54 0.29 3.23 -13.59
CA LEU A 54 -1.05 3.72 -13.91
C LEU A 54 -1.32 3.67 -15.42
N LEU A 55 -0.30 3.96 -16.24
CA LEU A 55 -0.44 4.00 -17.69
C LEU A 55 -0.38 2.63 -18.34
N LYS A 56 0.36 1.67 -17.78
CA LYS A 56 0.56 0.37 -18.45
C LYS A 56 -0.19 -0.79 -17.81
N SER A 57 -0.73 -0.61 -16.63
CA SER A 57 -1.41 -1.67 -15.89
C SER A 57 -2.64 -1.11 -15.20
N LYS A 58 -3.54 -2.00 -14.77
CA LYS A 58 -4.63 -1.58 -13.89
C LYS A 58 -4.15 -1.67 -12.46
N ILE A 59 -4.11 -0.55 -11.75
CA ILE A 59 -3.81 -0.55 -10.33
C ILE A 59 -5.09 -0.87 -9.58
N LYS A 60 -5.11 -2.01 -8.91
CA LYS A 60 -6.27 -2.45 -8.16
C LYS A 60 -6.29 -1.89 -6.75
N TYR A 61 -5.13 -1.84 -6.12
CA TYR A 61 -4.99 -1.29 -4.77
C TYR A 61 -3.68 -0.54 -4.63
N VAL A 62 -3.71 0.53 -3.86
CA VAL A 62 -2.51 1.12 -3.25
C VAL A 62 -2.35 0.45 -1.89
N VAL A 63 -1.18 -0.10 -1.62
CA VAL A 63 -0.92 -0.90 -0.42
C VAL A 63 0.00 -0.14 0.52
N HIS A 64 -0.31 -0.13 1.82
CA HIS A 64 0.65 0.27 2.83
C HIS A 64 0.37 -0.47 4.13
N SER A 65 1.35 -0.46 5.02
CA SER A 65 1.25 -1.16 6.30
C SER A 65 1.21 -0.18 7.46
N HIS A 66 0.54 -0.58 8.53
CA HIS A 66 0.63 0.05 9.84
C HIS A 66 1.46 -0.86 10.75
N TYR A 67 2.49 -0.32 11.39
CA TYR A 67 3.34 -1.09 12.29
C TYR A 67 2.90 -0.90 13.72
N ASP A 68 2.70 -2.02 14.42
CA ASP A 68 2.32 -2.05 15.84
C ASP A 68 1.03 -1.28 16.13
N GLU A 69 0.17 -1.18 15.11
CA GLU A 69 -1.14 -0.55 15.17
C GLU A 69 -2.11 -1.43 14.40
N ASP A 70 -3.41 -1.24 14.59
CA ASP A 70 -4.39 -1.99 13.82
C ASP A 70 -4.46 -1.45 12.38
N CYS A 71 -5.19 -2.15 11.53
CA CYS A 71 -5.31 -1.79 10.12
C CYS A 71 -6.43 -0.77 9.85
N SER A 72 -7.01 -0.17 10.88
CA SER A 72 -8.03 0.87 10.68
C SER A 72 -7.43 2.07 9.93
N PRO A 73 -8.14 2.60 8.93
CA PRO A 73 -7.62 3.75 8.20
C PRO A 73 -7.45 4.97 9.09
N SER A 74 -6.31 5.65 8.95
CA SER A 74 -6.11 6.94 9.60
C SER A 74 -6.89 8.01 8.83
N GLU A 75 -7.03 9.18 9.43
CA GLU A 75 -7.66 10.31 8.75
C GLU A 75 -6.90 10.67 7.48
N GLN A 76 -5.58 10.63 7.52
CA GLN A 76 -4.74 10.90 6.37
C GLN A 76 -4.94 9.84 5.29
N ASP A 77 -5.08 8.57 5.66
CA ASP A 77 -5.36 7.50 4.71
C ASP A 77 -6.66 7.77 3.94
N ILE A 78 -7.68 8.21 4.65
CA ILE A 78 -8.98 8.49 4.05
C ILE A 78 -8.87 9.62 3.04
N ILE A 79 -8.18 10.70 3.40
CA ILE A 79 -7.98 11.85 2.53
C ILE A 79 -7.20 11.45 1.28
N GLN A 80 -6.07 10.77 1.46
CA GLN A 80 -5.23 10.35 0.34
C GLN A 80 -5.94 9.38 -0.59
N CYS A 81 -6.66 8.41 -0.04
CA CYS A 81 -7.39 7.43 -0.83
C CYS A 81 -8.43 8.11 -1.72
N ARG A 82 -9.13 9.11 -1.16
CA ARG A 82 -10.12 9.86 -1.90
C ARG A 82 -9.48 10.69 -3.02
N GLU A 83 -8.33 11.31 -2.74
CA GLU A 83 -7.61 12.11 -3.74
C GLU A 83 -7.07 11.25 -4.88
N VAL A 84 -6.52 10.09 -4.55
CA VAL A 84 -5.96 9.18 -5.55
C VAL A 84 -7.06 8.49 -6.36
N GLY A 85 -8.20 8.21 -5.73
CA GLY A 85 -9.33 7.59 -6.42
C GLY A 85 -9.14 6.10 -6.67
N ILE A 86 -8.24 5.45 -5.95
CA ILE A 86 -7.95 4.01 -6.05
C ILE A 86 -8.10 3.41 -4.65
N PRO A 87 -8.74 2.24 -4.51
CA PRO A 87 -8.86 1.62 -3.20
C PRO A 87 -7.51 1.39 -2.53
N TYR A 88 -7.48 1.56 -1.22
CA TYR A 88 -6.30 1.29 -0.40
C TYR A 88 -6.45 -0.07 0.28
N LEU A 89 -5.40 -0.86 0.24
CA LEU A 89 -5.30 -2.10 1.01
C LEU A 89 -4.31 -1.83 2.13
N ILE A 90 -4.82 -1.75 3.36
CA ILE A 90 -4.03 -1.43 4.54
C ILE A 90 -3.82 -2.71 5.34
N VAL A 91 -2.58 -3.06 5.61
CA VAL A 91 -2.24 -4.24 6.38
C VAL A 91 -1.60 -3.83 7.71
N SER A 92 -1.80 -4.64 8.74
CA SER A 92 -1.15 -4.42 10.03
C SER A 92 -0.04 -5.45 10.24
N TYR A 93 1.02 -5.03 10.89
CA TYR A 93 2.12 -5.89 11.27
C TYR A 93 2.58 -5.49 12.68
N PRO A 94 2.75 -6.42 13.60
CA PRO A 94 2.83 -7.88 13.43
C PRO A 94 1.50 -8.65 13.41
N ASP A 95 0.35 -8.00 13.61
CA ASP A 95 -0.93 -8.70 13.76
C ASP A 95 -1.40 -9.43 12.50
N LYS A 96 -0.93 -9.00 11.34
CA LYS A 96 -1.24 -9.62 10.04
C LYS A 96 -2.74 -9.61 9.71
N GLU A 97 -3.38 -8.48 9.96
CA GLU A 97 -4.75 -8.22 9.54
C GLU A 97 -4.75 -7.23 8.39
N TYR A 98 -5.88 -7.08 7.73
CA TYR A 98 -5.98 -6.11 6.65
C TYR A 98 -7.38 -5.54 6.55
N THR A 99 -7.48 -4.39 5.91
CA THR A 99 -8.75 -3.77 5.55
C THR A 99 -8.63 -3.13 4.17
N ILE A 100 -9.77 -2.97 3.49
CA ILE A 100 -9.83 -2.30 2.21
C ILE A 100 -10.64 -1.03 2.40
N LEU A 101 -10.05 0.10 2.02
CA LEU A 101 -10.67 1.41 2.09
C LEU A 101 -11.07 1.83 0.68
N GLN A 102 -12.35 2.12 0.49
CA GLN A 102 -12.82 2.62 -0.80
C GLN A 102 -12.67 4.15 -0.87
N PRO A 103 -12.35 4.70 -2.04
CA PRO A 103 -12.18 6.14 -2.20
C PRO A 103 -13.47 6.94 -2.05
#